data_92215d2cd2bc560677cd59f186067dbf
#
_entry.id   92215d2cd2bc560677cd59f186067dbf
#
_cell.length_a   1.000
_cell.length_b   1.000
_cell.length_c   1.000
_cell.angle_alpha   90.00
_cell.angle_beta   90.00
_cell.angle_gamma   90.00
#
_symmetry.space_group_name_H-M   'P 1'
#
loop_
_entity.id
_entity.type
_entity.pdbx_description
1 polymer ?
#
loop_
_entity_poly.entity_id
_entity_poly.type
_entity_poly.pdbx_seq_one_letter_code
_entity_poly.pdbx_strand_id
1 'polypeptide(L)'
;MSIQQDLQALNAQWDAAFNAKQANQVAAMYDDAAAVIPAGAAQVSGKAAVLAFWTNTIAQGIIDHKLEMIEAGESGDIAFQRGLWSAAVVNDKGERQVFSGNVHLLYRRQADGSWKALTHIWN
;
A
#
# COMPACT_ATOMS: atom_id res chain seq x y z
N MET A 1 19.84 1.26 -10.10
CA MET A 1 18.49 0.75 -10.40
C MET A 1 17.58 1.92 -10.74
N SER A 2 16.58 1.70 -11.58
CA SER A 2 15.62 2.74 -11.90
C SER A 2 14.60 2.90 -10.78
N ILE A 3 13.91 4.05 -10.74
CA ILE A 3 12.82 4.26 -9.79
C ILE A 3 11.69 3.25 -10.01
N GLN A 4 11.42 2.87 -11.26
CA GLN A 4 10.42 1.86 -11.57
C GLN A 4 10.76 0.53 -10.89
N GLN A 5 12.01 0.09 -11.00
CA GLN A 5 12.46 -1.14 -10.37
C GLN A 5 12.41 -1.06 -8.84
N ASP A 6 12.83 0.08 -8.27
CA ASP A 6 12.81 0.28 -6.84
C ASP A 6 11.38 0.21 -6.28
N LEU A 7 10.43 0.89 -6.92
CA LEU A 7 9.05 0.90 -6.45
C LEU A 7 8.33 -0.42 -6.74
N GLN A 8 8.68 -1.13 -7.82
CA GLN A 8 8.16 -2.48 -8.08
C GLN A 8 8.61 -3.45 -7.01
N ALA A 9 9.86 -3.34 -6.54
CA ALA A 9 10.35 -4.15 -5.42
C ALA A 9 9.56 -3.86 -4.13
N LEU A 10 9.27 -2.58 -3.86
CA LEU A 10 8.43 -2.21 -2.72
C LEU A 10 7.01 -2.75 -2.86
N ASN A 11 6.43 -2.73 -4.06
CA ASN A 11 5.11 -3.32 -4.30
C ASN A 11 5.10 -4.80 -3.96
N ALA A 12 6.13 -5.54 -4.40
CA ALA A 12 6.24 -6.98 -4.10
C ALA A 12 6.36 -7.23 -2.59
N GLN A 13 7.16 -6.42 -1.88
CA GLN A 13 7.29 -6.53 -0.43
C GLN A 13 5.97 -6.21 0.27
N TRP A 14 5.27 -5.18 -0.18
CA TRP A 14 3.99 -4.77 0.39
C TRP A 14 2.95 -5.88 0.23
N ASP A 15 2.82 -6.42 -0.97
CA ASP A 15 1.88 -7.51 -1.26
C ASP A 15 2.20 -8.75 -0.43
N ALA A 16 3.48 -9.13 -0.35
CA ALA A 16 3.90 -10.29 0.43
C ALA A 16 3.56 -10.11 1.92
N ALA A 17 3.84 -8.94 2.49
CA ALA A 17 3.56 -8.66 3.89
C ALA A 17 2.05 -8.65 4.17
N PHE A 18 1.27 -8.01 3.32
CA PHE A 18 -0.18 -7.95 3.45
C PHE A 18 -0.79 -9.36 3.37
N ASN A 19 -0.42 -10.12 2.34
CA ASN A 19 -0.96 -11.46 2.11
C ASN A 19 -0.51 -12.46 3.18
N ALA A 20 0.62 -12.21 3.84
CA ALA A 20 1.07 -12.99 5.00
C ALA A 20 0.47 -12.50 6.32
N LYS A 21 -0.42 -11.50 6.28
CA LYS A 21 -1.10 -10.92 7.45
C LYS A 21 -0.13 -10.27 8.43
N GLN A 22 0.94 -9.67 7.91
CA GLN A 22 1.99 -9.01 8.70
C GLN A 22 1.76 -7.51 8.73
N ALA A 23 0.77 -7.05 9.50
CA ALA A 23 0.38 -5.64 9.55
C ALA A 23 1.55 -4.73 9.95
N ASN A 24 2.42 -5.18 10.87
CA ASN A 24 3.60 -4.41 11.30
C ASN A 24 4.56 -4.18 10.13
N GLN A 25 4.76 -5.18 9.27
CA GLN A 25 5.63 -5.07 8.11
C GLN A 25 5.03 -4.15 7.06
N VAL A 26 3.71 -4.20 6.84
CA VAL A 26 3.01 -3.27 5.95
C VAL A 26 3.19 -1.84 6.46
N ALA A 27 2.90 -1.59 7.73
CA ALA A 27 2.98 -0.25 8.32
C ALA A 27 4.42 0.30 8.30
N ALA A 28 5.43 -0.56 8.43
CA ALA A 28 6.82 -0.15 8.42
C ALA A 28 7.27 0.44 7.07
N MET A 29 6.50 0.23 6.01
CA MET A 29 6.78 0.78 4.68
C MET A 29 6.25 2.20 4.50
N TYR A 30 5.65 2.78 5.54
CA TYR A 30 5.08 4.12 5.52
C TYR A 30 5.97 5.09 6.31
N ASP A 31 6.06 6.32 5.80
CA ASP A 31 6.71 7.42 6.52
C ASP A 31 5.96 7.72 7.81
N ASP A 32 6.66 8.23 8.83
CA ASP A 32 6.02 8.55 10.11
C ASP A 32 4.91 9.59 9.98
N ALA A 33 4.96 10.44 8.95
CA ALA A 33 3.93 11.45 8.66
C ALA A 33 2.93 11.01 7.60
N ALA A 34 2.89 9.71 7.26
CA ALA A 34 2.08 9.22 6.15
C ALA A 34 0.58 9.38 6.38
N ALA A 35 -0.13 9.56 5.26
CA ALA A 35 -1.59 9.52 5.22
C ALA A 35 -2.05 8.37 4.33
N VAL A 36 -3.08 7.64 4.77
CA VAL A 36 -3.77 6.62 4.00
C VAL A 36 -5.18 7.14 3.73
N ILE A 37 -5.56 7.17 2.46
CA ILE A 37 -6.81 7.75 1.98
C ILE A 37 -7.61 6.65 1.28
N PRO A 38 -8.40 5.86 2.04
CA PRO A 38 -9.09 4.71 1.47
C PRO A 38 -10.32 5.09 0.67
N ALA A 39 -10.72 4.21 -0.24
CA ALA A 39 -11.98 4.34 -0.95
C ALA A 39 -13.15 4.26 0.03
N GLY A 40 -14.04 5.26 -0.01
CA GLY A 40 -15.30 5.22 0.74
C GLY A 40 -15.16 5.28 2.25
N ALA A 41 -14.01 5.66 2.78
CA ALA A 41 -13.80 5.74 4.22
C ALA A 41 -12.96 6.97 4.57
N ALA A 42 -12.91 7.32 5.84
CA ALA A 42 -12.14 8.47 6.32
C ALA A 42 -10.64 8.21 6.17
N GLN A 43 -9.90 9.24 5.81
CA GLN A 43 -8.45 9.15 5.80
C GLN A 43 -7.88 9.10 7.22
N VAL A 44 -6.74 8.42 7.34
CA VAL A 44 -5.99 8.33 8.59
C VAL A 44 -4.58 8.83 8.36
N SER A 45 -3.95 9.37 9.40
CA SER A 45 -2.58 9.85 9.27
C SER A 45 -1.79 9.59 10.55
N GLY A 46 -0.47 9.47 10.38
CA GLY A 46 0.45 9.21 11.46
C GLY A 46 0.68 7.71 11.67
N LYS A 47 1.82 7.40 12.26
CA LYS A 47 2.33 6.03 12.37
C LYS A 47 1.35 5.07 13.06
N ALA A 48 0.80 5.48 14.21
CA ALA A 48 -0.09 4.62 14.98
C ALA A 48 -1.42 4.38 14.25
N ALA A 49 -1.98 5.42 13.61
CA ALA A 49 -3.25 5.31 12.89
C ALA A 49 -3.09 4.45 11.62
N VAL A 50 -1.96 4.55 10.93
CA VAL A 50 -1.66 3.73 9.75
C VAL A 50 -1.55 2.25 10.15
N LEU A 51 -0.85 1.94 11.24
CA LEU A 51 -0.76 0.56 11.75
C LEU A 51 -2.14 0.02 12.12
N ALA A 52 -2.94 0.80 12.83
CA ALA A 52 -4.30 0.39 13.22
C ALA A 52 -5.17 0.14 11.99
N PHE A 53 -5.06 1.00 10.97
CA PHE A 53 -5.82 0.85 9.73
C PHE A 53 -5.52 -0.49 9.04
N TRP A 54 -4.23 -0.82 8.87
CA TRP A 54 -3.85 -2.06 8.18
C TRP A 54 -4.11 -3.29 9.03
N THR A 55 -3.97 -3.21 10.35
CA THR A 55 -4.35 -4.27 11.27
C THR A 55 -5.84 -4.62 11.10
N ASN A 56 -6.69 -3.61 11.10
CA ASN A 56 -8.13 -3.79 10.95
C ASN A 56 -8.52 -4.29 9.55
N THR A 57 -7.85 -3.78 8.51
CA THR A 57 -8.11 -4.18 7.13
C THR A 57 -7.78 -5.65 6.91
N ILE A 58 -6.63 -6.09 7.40
CA ILE A 58 -6.22 -7.50 7.30
C ILE A 58 -7.19 -8.38 8.09
N ALA A 59 -7.65 -7.93 9.26
CA ALA A 59 -8.58 -8.69 10.10
C ALA A 59 -9.95 -8.90 9.44
N GLN A 60 -10.30 -8.08 8.45
CA GLN A 60 -11.56 -8.25 7.70
C GLN A 60 -11.53 -9.42 6.72
N GLY A 61 -10.41 -10.11 6.57
CA GLY A 61 -10.31 -11.28 5.70
C GLY A 61 -10.00 -10.95 4.24
N ILE A 62 -9.46 -9.77 3.98
CA ILE A 62 -9.01 -9.39 2.63
C ILE A 62 -7.74 -10.17 2.30
N ILE A 63 -7.72 -10.84 1.16
CA ILE A 63 -6.65 -11.72 0.70
C ILE A 63 -6.26 -11.42 -0.75
N ASP A 64 -5.18 -12.04 -1.20
CA ASP A 64 -4.73 -12.01 -2.60
C ASP A 64 -4.56 -10.59 -3.12
N HIS A 65 -3.99 -9.72 -2.31
CA HIS A 65 -3.72 -8.33 -2.69
C HIS A 65 -2.60 -8.28 -3.72
N LYS A 66 -2.79 -7.46 -4.76
CA LYS A 66 -1.79 -7.24 -5.79
C LYS A 66 -1.78 -5.78 -6.22
N LEU A 67 -0.59 -5.18 -6.23
CA LEU A 67 -0.34 -3.87 -6.82
C LEU A 67 0.27 -4.04 -8.21
N GLU A 68 -0.21 -3.27 -9.17
CA GLU A 68 0.27 -3.29 -10.55
C GLU A 68 0.61 -1.87 -10.96
N MET A 69 1.90 -1.60 -11.19
CA MET A 69 2.38 -0.28 -11.57
C MET A 69 2.09 0.00 -13.03
N ILE A 70 1.55 1.20 -13.31
CA ILE A 70 1.40 1.72 -14.67
C ILE A 70 2.52 2.72 -14.96
N GLU A 71 2.81 3.62 -14.02
CA GLU A 71 3.80 4.68 -14.20
C GLU A 71 4.47 5.01 -12.87
N ALA A 72 5.74 5.34 -12.93
CA ALA A 72 6.49 5.83 -11.76
C ALA A 72 7.47 6.91 -12.19
N GLY A 73 7.80 7.80 -11.26
CA GLY A 73 8.77 8.87 -11.49
C GLY A 73 9.34 9.37 -10.18
N GLU A 74 10.40 10.17 -10.28
CA GLU A 74 11.02 10.78 -9.12
C GLU A 74 11.54 12.17 -9.43
N SER A 75 11.64 13.01 -8.37
CA SER A 75 12.26 14.32 -8.43
C SER A 75 12.78 14.65 -7.03
N GLY A 76 14.12 14.75 -6.89
CA GLY A 76 14.74 14.96 -5.58
C GLY A 76 14.40 13.86 -4.59
N ASP A 77 13.84 14.24 -3.45
CA ASP A 77 13.51 13.31 -2.37
C ASP A 77 12.06 12.78 -2.44
N ILE A 78 11.38 13.01 -3.55
CA ILE A 78 9.99 12.60 -3.76
C ILE A 78 9.93 11.65 -4.96
N ALA A 79 9.14 10.60 -4.83
CA ALA A 79 8.82 9.70 -5.93
C ALA A 79 7.31 9.43 -5.91
N PHE A 80 6.80 8.96 -7.04
CA PHE A 80 5.39 8.58 -7.13
C PHE A 80 5.24 7.32 -7.96
N GLN A 81 4.14 6.62 -7.77
CA GLN A 81 3.62 5.65 -8.72
C GLN A 81 2.11 5.76 -8.80
N ARG A 82 1.58 5.47 -9.96
CA ARG A 82 0.17 5.21 -10.16
C ARG A 82 -0.03 3.86 -10.80
N GLY A 83 -1.14 3.24 -10.50
CA GLY A 83 -1.40 1.91 -11.02
C GLY A 83 -2.76 1.39 -10.64
N LEU A 84 -2.85 0.07 -10.61
CA LEU A 84 -4.06 -0.66 -10.27
C LEU A 84 -3.80 -1.50 -9.03
N TRP A 85 -4.86 -1.76 -8.28
CA TRP A 85 -4.82 -2.73 -7.20
C TRP A 85 -5.96 -3.72 -7.37
N SER A 86 -5.76 -4.92 -6.85
CA SER A 86 -6.82 -5.92 -6.73
C SER A 86 -6.66 -6.68 -5.42
N ALA A 87 -7.76 -7.19 -4.93
CA ALA A 87 -7.79 -8.04 -3.74
C ALA A 87 -9.06 -8.88 -3.78
N ALA A 88 -9.18 -9.82 -2.85
CA ALA A 88 -10.33 -10.71 -2.80
C ALA A 88 -10.78 -10.92 -1.36
N VAL A 89 -12.04 -11.32 -1.22
CA VAL A 89 -12.59 -11.86 0.02
C VAL A 89 -13.32 -13.15 -0.31
N VAL A 90 -13.41 -14.05 0.67
CA VAL A 90 -14.23 -15.25 0.56
C VAL A 90 -15.45 -15.05 1.46
N ASN A 91 -16.65 -15.16 0.91
CA ASN A 91 -17.89 -14.99 1.66
C ASN A 91 -18.24 -16.25 2.46
N ASP A 92 -19.33 -16.20 3.22
CA ASP A 92 -19.79 -17.32 4.07
C ASP A 92 -20.10 -18.59 3.30
N LYS A 93 -20.38 -18.47 1.99
CA LYS A 93 -20.65 -19.60 1.11
C LYS A 93 -19.40 -20.17 0.45
N GLY A 94 -18.21 -19.65 0.79
CA GLY A 94 -16.96 -20.05 0.18
C GLY A 94 -16.73 -19.47 -1.21
N GLU A 95 -17.49 -18.46 -1.62
CA GLU A 95 -17.33 -17.81 -2.91
C GLU A 95 -16.30 -16.71 -2.82
N ARG A 96 -15.35 -16.70 -3.78
CA ARG A 96 -14.30 -15.70 -3.87
C ARG A 96 -14.78 -14.49 -4.66
N GLN A 97 -14.75 -13.33 -4.03
CA GLN A 97 -15.14 -12.06 -4.66
C GLN A 97 -13.92 -11.19 -4.84
N VAL A 98 -13.69 -10.69 -6.05
CA VAL A 98 -12.54 -9.85 -6.39
C VAL A 98 -12.97 -8.39 -6.46
N PHE A 99 -12.15 -7.54 -5.86
CA PHE A 99 -12.27 -6.07 -5.94
C PHE A 99 -11.04 -5.52 -6.63
N SER A 100 -11.22 -4.42 -7.34
CA SER A 100 -10.10 -3.74 -8.00
C SER A 100 -10.39 -2.26 -8.11
N GLY A 101 -9.35 -1.49 -8.36
CA GLY A 101 -9.47 -0.06 -8.55
C GLY A 101 -8.14 0.56 -8.90
N ASN A 102 -8.08 1.87 -8.78
CA ASN A 102 -6.88 2.64 -9.05
C ASN A 102 -6.14 2.94 -7.75
N VAL A 103 -4.83 3.08 -7.86
CA VAL A 103 -3.97 3.41 -6.72
C VAL A 103 -2.97 4.48 -7.13
N HIS A 104 -2.67 5.38 -6.21
CA HIS A 104 -1.59 6.33 -6.32
C HIS A 104 -0.84 6.38 -5.01
N LEU A 105 0.49 6.31 -5.08
CA LEU A 105 1.37 6.42 -3.92
C LEU A 105 2.41 7.52 -4.18
N LEU A 106 2.58 8.37 -3.18
CA LEU A 106 3.67 9.33 -3.11
C LEU A 106 4.65 8.85 -2.06
N TYR A 107 5.95 8.89 -2.37
CA TYR A 107 7.01 8.41 -1.49
C TYR A 107 7.96 9.53 -1.14
N ARG A 108 8.54 9.45 0.05
CA ARG A 108 9.61 10.33 0.50
C ARG A 108 10.87 9.52 0.76
N ARG A 109 12.02 10.02 0.26
CA ARG A 109 13.31 9.40 0.51
C ARG A 109 13.68 9.59 1.99
N GLN A 110 14.09 8.51 2.61
CA GLN A 110 14.53 8.50 4.00
C GLN A 110 16.02 8.79 4.09
N ALA A 111 16.53 9.05 5.31
CA ALA A 111 17.94 9.36 5.54
C ALA A 111 18.88 8.25 5.08
N ASP A 112 18.42 6.99 5.13
CA ASP A 112 19.20 5.83 4.66
C ASP A 112 19.12 5.60 3.16
N GLY A 113 18.41 6.47 2.43
CA GLY A 113 18.23 6.37 0.98
C GLY A 113 17.06 5.51 0.54
N SER A 114 16.36 4.85 1.45
CA SER A 114 15.16 4.08 1.12
C SER A 114 13.96 4.99 0.88
N TRP A 115 12.95 4.44 0.22
CA TRP A 115 11.68 5.13 -0.03
C TRP A 115 10.61 4.61 0.92
N LYS A 116 9.86 5.53 1.54
CA LYS A 116 8.67 5.17 2.32
C LYS A 116 7.46 5.94 1.83
N ALA A 117 6.31 5.29 1.85
CA ALA A 117 5.08 5.91 1.38
C ALA A 117 4.69 7.08 2.29
N LEU A 118 4.42 8.22 1.69
CA LEU A 118 3.97 9.43 2.38
C LEU A 118 2.46 9.60 2.22
N THR A 119 1.93 9.26 1.04
CA THR A 119 0.48 9.28 0.79
C THR A 119 0.12 8.04 -0.02
N HIS A 120 -0.93 7.36 0.41
CA HIS A 120 -1.47 6.18 -0.26
C HIS A 120 -2.97 6.39 -0.44
N ILE A 121 -3.41 6.57 -1.68
CA ILE A 121 -4.82 6.81 -2.01
C ILE A 121 -5.29 5.80 -3.05
N TRP A 122 -6.50 5.30 -2.87
CA TRP A 122 -7.12 4.41 -3.86
C TRP A 122 -8.63 4.62 -3.92
N ASN A 123 -9.20 4.16 -5.01
CA ASN A 123 -10.65 4.18 -5.20
C ASN A 123 -11.19 2.82 -5.65
#